data_6063ca09d4a0e75960372c98582ff1c1
#
_entry.id   6063ca09d4a0e75960372c98582ff1c1
#
_cell.length_a   1.000
_cell.length_b   1.000
_cell.length_c   1.000
_cell.angle_alpha   90.00
_cell.angle_beta   90.00
_cell.angle_gamma   90.00
#
_symmetry.space_group_name_H-M   'P 1'
#
loop_
_entity.id
_entity.type
_entity.pdbx_description
1 polymer ?
#
loop_
_entity_poly.entity_id
_entity_poly.type
_entity_poly.pdbx_seq_one_letter_code
_entity_poly.pdbx_strand_id
1 'polypeptide(L)'
;MIIFVGVFIFSPFLGGESYIFIFMEIVLVTIGKTHFDFVISGIREYSKRLNHYLPFSVLELPDVKVSKSTTEAQQKEKEGDILLDRMLPSDFVILLDERGKQYSSMEFADYMERLMASGRKRILFVVGGPYGFAQRVYDRADAKISLSRMTFNHEMVRMFFIEQIYRAMTILRGEPYHHE
;
A
#
# COMPACT_ATOMS: atom_id res chain seq x y z
N MET A 1 -12.31 -23.35 -4.67
CA MET A 1 -12.88 -22.58 -5.81
C MET A 1 -12.49 -21.12 -5.60
N ILE A 2 -11.42 -20.67 -6.27
CA ILE A 2 -10.91 -19.30 -6.14
C ILE A 2 -11.77 -18.44 -7.06
N ILE A 3 -12.57 -17.53 -6.48
CA ILE A 3 -13.36 -16.57 -7.25
C ILE A 3 -12.39 -15.43 -7.62
N PHE A 4 -11.94 -15.41 -8.88
CA PHE A 4 -11.20 -14.28 -9.43
C PHE A 4 -12.16 -13.11 -9.67
N VAL A 5 -12.07 -12.08 -8.86
CA VAL A 5 -12.77 -10.81 -9.09
C VAL A 5 -11.90 -9.98 -10.03
N GLY A 6 -12.23 -10.00 -11.33
CA GLY A 6 -11.60 -9.09 -12.30
C GLY A 6 -12.23 -7.70 -12.17
N VAL A 7 -11.40 -6.66 -12.07
CA VAL A 7 -11.86 -5.27 -12.11
C VAL A 7 -12.06 -4.85 -13.56
N PHE A 8 -13.28 -4.45 -13.92
CA PHE A 8 -13.61 -3.90 -15.23
C PHE A 8 -13.38 -2.39 -15.20
N ILE A 9 -12.43 -1.88 -15.97
CA ILE A 9 -12.31 -0.44 -16.23
C ILE A 9 -12.88 -0.17 -17.62
N PHE A 10 -13.91 0.67 -17.67
CA PHE A 10 -14.52 1.13 -18.91
C PHE A 10 -13.60 2.23 -19.49
N SER A 11 -12.96 1.99 -20.62
CA SER A 11 -12.27 3.05 -21.39
C SER A 11 -13.16 3.47 -22.56
N PRO A 12 -13.70 4.69 -22.58
CA PRO A 12 -14.57 5.16 -23.65
C PRO A 12 -13.83 5.54 -24.95
N PHE A 13 -12.52 5.34 -25.02
CA PHE A 13 -11.67 5.90 -26.10
C PHE A 13 -11.37 4.98 -27.27
N LEU A 14 -11.77 3.71 -27.24
CA LEU A 14 -11.54 2.79 -28.36
C LEU A 14 -12.86 2.08 -28.68
N GLY A 15 -13.41 2.36 -29.84
CA GLY A 15 -14.70 1.83 -30.33
C GLY A 15 -14.73 0.31 -30.56
N GLY A 16 -14.46 -0.45 -29.54
CA GLY A 16 -14.57 -1.89 -29.43
C GLY A 16 -14.51 -2.27 -27.97
N GLU A 17 -15.31 -3.25 -27.53
CA GLU A 17 -15.31 -3.78 -26.17
C GLU A 17 -13.97 -4.49 -25.89
N SER A 18 -12.94 -3.72 -25.54
CA SER A 18 -11.67 -4.26 -25.06
C SER A 18 -11.72 -4.41 -23.55
N TYR A 19 -12.03 -5.61 -23.08
CA TYR A 19 -11.95 -5.97 -21.66
C TYR A 19 -10.48 -6.12 -21.28
N ILE A 20 -9.91 -5.12 -20.62
CA ILE A 20 -8.59 -5.23 -20.02
C ILE A 20 -8.75 -5.92 -18.68
N PHE A 21 -8.40 -7.20 -18.60
CA PHE A 21 -8.24 -7.91 -17.34
C PHE A 21 -6.99 -7.38 -16.65
N ILE A 22 -7.16 -6.49 -15.70
CA ILE A 22 -6.05 -6.02 -14.86
C ILE A 22 -5.85 -7.05 -13.75
N PHE A 23 -4.85 -7.91 -13.93
CA PHE A 23 -4.35 -8.81 -12.88
C PHE A 23 -3.35 -8.07 -11.98
N MET A 24 -3.74 -6.93 -11.45
CA MET A 24 -2.90 -6.17 -10.54
C MET A 24 -3.33 -6.45 -9.10
N GLU A 25 -2.39 -6.87 -8.26
CA GLU A 25 -2.58 -7.00 -6.83
C GLU A 25 -1.91 -5.81 -6.12
N ILE A 26 -2.59 -5.25 -5.12
CA ILE A 26 -2.00 -4.30 -4.17
C ILE A 26 -1.75 -5.03 -2.86
N VAL A 27 -0.52 -4.96 -2.37
CA VAL A 27 -0.12 -5.53 -1.09
C VAL A 27 0.39 -4.43 -0.18
N LEU A 28 -0.21 -4.29 0.99
CA LEU A 28 0.35 -3.48 2.08
C LEU A 28 1.30 -4.36 2.89
N VAL A 29 2.59 -4.06 2.83
CA VAL A 29 3.64 -4.77 3.58
C VAL A 29 3.98 -4.00 4.84
N THR A 30 3.98 -4.66 5.99
CA THR A 30 4.28 -4.04 7.29
C THR A 30 5.26 -4.89 8.08
N ILE A 31 6.08 -4.24 8.91
CA ILE A 31 6.93 -4.93 9.90
C ILE A 31 6.14 -5.03 11.21
N GLY A 32 6.14 -6.21 11.79
CA GLY A 32 5.46 -6.51 13.04
C GLY A 32 3.93 -6.68 12.90
N LYS A 33 3.34 -7.34 13.87
CA LYS A 33 1.90 -7.52 13.96
C LYS A 33 1.21 -6.24 14.39
N THR A 34 -0.05 -6.14 14.04
CA THR A 34 -0.95 -5.11 14.58
C THR A 34 -1.54 -5.60 15.89
N HIS A 35 -1.48 -4.80 16.96
CA HIS A 35 -1.91 -5.19 18.31
C HIS A 35 -3.18 -4.47 18.78
N PHE A 36 -3.43 -3.25 18.30
CA PHE A 36 -4.64 -2.51 18.70
C PHE A 36 -5.88 -3.11 18.04
N ASP A 37 -6.82 -3.65 18.84
CA ASP A 37 -8.04 -4.30 18.35
C ASP A 37 -8.87 -3.43 17.42
N PHE A 38 -8.97 -2.13 17.69
CA PHE A 38 -9.68 -1.19 16.84
C PHE A 38 -8.99 -0.98 15.49
N VAL A 39 -7.64 -1.03 15.44
CA VAL A 39 -6.86 -0.96 14.20
C VAL A 39 -7.05 -2.25 13.40
N ILE A 40 -6.96 -3.41 14.05
CA ILE A 40 -7.21 -4.72 13.42
C ILE A 40 -8.61 -4.75 12.81
N SER A 41 -9.61 -4.28 13.55
CA SER A 41 -11.00 -4.23 13.09
C SER A 41 -11.16 -3.29 11.89
N GLY A 42 -10.52 -2.12 11.93
CA GLY A 42 -10.52 -1.16 10.81
C GLY A 42 -9.81 -1.70 9.57
N ILE A 43 -8.63 -2.30 9.73
CA ILE A 43 -7.91 -2.98 8.63
C ILE A 43 -8.80 -4.04 7.97
N ARG A 44 -9.45 -4.88 8.77
CA ARG A 44 -10.35 -5.93 8.25
C ARG A 44 -11.52 -5.36 7.47
N GLU A 45 -12.17 -4.32 8.01
CA GLU A 45 -13.33 -3.68 7.38
C GLU A 45 -12.94 -3.04 6.04
N TYR A 46 -11.90 -2.19 6.02
CA TYR A 46 -11.49 -1.53 4.79
C TYR A 46 -10.86 -2.47 3.77
N SER A 47 -10.13 -3.49 4.19
CA SER A 47 -9.63 -4.54 3.27
C SER A 47 -10.77 -5.30 2.61
N LYS A 48 -11.84 -5.63 3.37
CA LYS A 48 -13.04 -6.26 2.81
C LYS A 48 -13.69 -5.37 1.74
N ARG A 49 -13.85 -4.07 2.01
CA ARG A 49 -14.39 -3.11 1.04
C ARG A 49 -13.51 -2.98 -0.19
N LEU A 50 -12.20 -2.87 -0.01
CA LEU A 50 -11.24 -2.76 -1.12
C LEU A 50 -11.28 -3.97 -2.06
N ASN A 51 -11.48 -5.17 -1.54
CA ASN A 51 -11.54 -6.38 -2.35
C ASN A 51 -12.77 -6.44 -3.29
N HIS A 52 -13.71 -5.50 -3.18
CA HIS A 52 -14.76 -5.30 -4.20
C HIS A 52 -14.28 -4.47 -5.41
N TYR A 53 -13.15 -3.77 -5.29
CA TYR A 53 -12.59 -2.91 -6.34
C TYR A 53 -11.39 -3.54 -7.03
N LEU A 54 -10.49 -4.12 -6.25
CA LEU A 54 -9.24 -4.72 -6.74
C LEU A 54 -8.72 -5.76 -5.72
N PRO A 55 -7.89 -6.72 -6.17
CA PRO A 55 -7.19 -7.64 -5.27
C PRO A 55 -6.29 -6.86 -4.30
N PHE A 56 -6.61 -6.94 -3.00
CA PHE A 56 -5.86 -6.27 -1.93
C PHE A 56 -5.56 -7.26 -0.80
N SER A 57 -4.33 -7.22 -0.32
CA SER A 57 -3.89 -8.02 0.83
C SER A 57 -2.97 -7.22 1.75
N VAL A 58 -2.89 -7.65 3.02
CA VAL A 58 -1.93 -7.14 4.00
C VAL A 58 -0.95 -8.25 4.34
N LEU A 59 0.33 -7.98 4.18
CA LEU A 59 1.44 -8.89 4.51
C LEU A 59 2.17 -8.36 5.75
N GLU A 60 1.85 -8.92 6.90
CA GLU A 60 2.58 -8.63 8.15
C GLU A 60 3.84 -9.50 8.21
N LEU A 61 4.99 -8.86 8.17
CA LEU A 61 6.29 -9.52 8.33
C LEU A 61 6.64 -9.64 9.82
N PRO A 62 7.47 -10.62 10.21
CA PRO A 62 7.82 -10.80 11.61
C PRO A 62 8.60 -9.60 12.15
N ASP A 63 8.39 -9.31 13.44
CA ASP A 63 9.21 -8.36 14.18
C ASP A 63 10.67 -8.79 14.21
N VAL A 64 11.56 -7.81 14.11
CA VAL A 64 12.98 -8.04 14.33
C VAL A 64 13.23 -8.22 15.83
N LYS A 65 13.90 -9.33 16.18
CA LYS A 65 14.37 -9.51 17.55
C LYS A 65 15.44 -8.47 17.88
N VAL A 66 15.12 -7.56 18.79
CA VAL A 66 16.02 -6.53 19.28
C VAL A 66 16.44 -6.86 20.72
N SER A 67 17.71 -6.60 21.04
CA SER A 67 18.23 -6.62 22.40
C SER A 67 18.45 -5.18 22.90
N LYS A 68 18.71 -5.00 24.18
CA LYS A 68 19.05 -3.68 24.75
C LYS A 68 20.26 -3.01 24.10
N SER A 69 21.14 -3.79 23.47
CA SER A 69 22.33 -3.33 22.76
C SER A 69 22.13 -3.11 21.26
N THR A 70 20.95 -3.41 20.72
CA THR A 70 20.66 -3.21 19.30
C THR A 70 20.48 -1.72 19.02
N THR A 71 21.31 -1.15 18.14
CA THR A 71 21.18 0.23 17.72
C THR A 71 20.03 0.41 16.71
N GLU A 72 19.52 1.63 16.56
CA GLU A 72 18.51 1.95 15.55
C GLU A 72 18.98 1.60 14.13
N ALA A 73 20.24 1.87 13.83
CA ALA A 73 20.84 1.52 12.54
C ALA A 73 20.83 0.00 12.31
N GLN A 74 21.21 -0.79 13.31
CA GLN A 74 21.18 -2.25 13.23
C GLN A 74 19.76 -2.79 13.08
N GLN A 75 18.78 -2.18 13.75
CA GLN A 75 17.38 -2.56 13.61
C GLN A 75 16.89 -2.28 12.19
N LYS A 76 17.13 -1.08 11.65
CA LYS A 76 16.77 -0.73 10.26
C LYS A 76 17.37 -1.70 9.24
N GLU A 77 18.64 -2.08 9.41
CA GLU A 77 19.28 -3.03 8.49
C GLU A 77 18.61 -4.41 8.54
N LYS A 78 18.30 -4.94 9.73
CA LYS A 78 17.61 -6.23 9.88
C LYS A 78 16.17 -6.17 9.30
N GLU A 79 15.45 -5.08 9.53
CA GLU A 79 14.14 -4.86 8.94
C GLU A 79 14.23 -4.76 7.42
N GLY A 80 15.30 -4.11 6.92
CA GLY A 80 15.61 -4.03 5.50
C GLY A 80 15.82 -5.40 4.85
N ASP A 81 16.55 -6.33 5.51
CA ASP A 81 16.71 -7.71 5.04
C ASP A 81 15.36 -8.39 4.85
N ILE A 82 14.52 -8.33 5.88
CA ILE A 82 13.19 -8.97 5.87
C ILE A 82 12.30 -8.39 4.76
N LEU A 83 12.35 -7.06 4.55
CA LEU A 83 11.57 -6.39 3.50
C LEU A 83 12.07 -6.80 2.11
N LEU A 84 13.39 -6.73 1.87
CA LEU A 84 13.97 -7.02 0.56
C LEU A 84 13.75 -8.48 0.14
N ASP A 85 13.79 -9.42 1.09
CA ASP A 85 13.51 -10.84 0.84
C ASP A 85 12.08 -11.10 0.31
N ARG A 86 11.15 -10.16 0.51
CA ARG A 86 9.76 -10.27 0.08
C ARG A 86 9.43 -9.49 -1.19
N MET A 87 10.38 -8.69 -1.67
CA MET A 87 10.24 -7.90 -2.89
C MET A 87 10.78 -8.69 -4.09
N LEU A 88 9.92 -8.94 -5.07
CA LEU A 88 10.34 -9.49 -6.35
C LEU A 88 10.93 -8.39 -7.24
N PRO A 89 11.84 -8.71 -8.17
CA PRO A 89 12.36 -7.73 -9.13
C PRO A 89 11.28 -7.05 -9.98
N SER A 90 10.14 -7.73 -10.21
CA SER A 90 9.01 -7.24 -10.99
C SER A 90 8.04 -6.36 -10.20
N ASP A 91 8.19 -6.27 -8.88
CA ASP A 91 7.29 -5.47 -8.04
C ASP A 91 7.54 -3.98 -8.22
N PHE A 92 6.47 -3.21 -8.18
CA PHE A 92 6.55 -1.78 -8.04
C PHE A 92 6.43 -1.41 -6.56
N VAL A 93 7.53 -0.92 -5.99
CA VAL A 93 7.67 -0.70 -4.55
C VAL A 93 7.49 0.78 -4.22
N ILE A 94 6.53 1.08 -3.37
CA ILE A 94 6.21 2.43 -2.89
C ILE A 94 6.37 2.45 -1.37
N LEU A 95 7.29 3.26 -0.87
CA LEU A 95 7.47 3.43 0.57
C LEU A 95 6.52 4.49 1.11
N LEU A 96 5.86 4.20 2.23
CA LEU A 96 5.17 5.20 3.03
C LEU A 96 6.19 5.85 3.95
N ASP A 97 6.62 7.05 3.61
CA ASP A 97 7.71 7.78 4.24
C ASP A 97 7.35 9.27 4.37
N GLU A 98 7.67 9.89 5.50
CA GLU A 98 7.39 11.32 5.75
C GLU A 98 8.00 12.27 4.70
N ARG A 99 9.10 11.84 4.06
CA ARG A 99 9.80 12.58 3.00
C ARG A 99 9.27 12.28 1.61
N GLY A 100 8.19 11.50 1.51
CA GLY A 100 7.54 11.15 0.26
C GLY A 100 6.72 12.32 -0.30
N LYS A 101 6.25 12.16 -1.53
CA LYS A 101 5.31 13.10 -2.15
C LYS A 101 3.97 13.05 -1.44
N GLN A 102 3.43 14.22 -1.11
CA GLN A 102 2.07 14.37 -0.58
C GLN A 102 1.07 14.57 -1.73
N TYR A 103 -0.13 14.07 -1.51
CA TYR A 103 -1.24 14.16 -2.46
C TYR A 103 -2.50 14.62 -1.73
N SER A 104 -3.34 15.39 -2.40
CA SER A 104 -4.76 15.49 -2.04
C SER A 104 -5.48 14.17 -2.35
N SER A 105 -6.71 14.00 -1.87
CA SER A 105 -7.50 12.79 -2.15
C SER A 105 -7.73 12.59 -3.66
N MET A 106 -7.98 13.68 -4.40
CA MET A 106 -8.16 13.63 -5.86
C MET A 106 -6.86 13.26 -6.57
N GLU A 107 -5.74 13.92 -6.22
CA GLU A 107 -4.43 13.60 -6.81
C GLU A 107 -3.99 12.16 -6.51
N PHE A 108 -4.34 11.64 -5.33
CA PHE A 108 -4.05 10.25 -4.99
C PHE A 108 -4.92 9.28 -5.79
N ALA A 109 -6.20 9.60 -6.03
CA ALA A 109 -7.06 8.83 -6.91
C ALA A 109 -6.49 8.78 -8.34
N ASP A 110 -6.08 9.91 -8.91
CA ASP A 110 -5.42 9.97 -10.23
C ASP A 110 -4.11 9.16 -10.24
N TYR A 111 -3.36 9.20 -9.15
CA TYR A 111 -2.13 8.40 -9.03
C TYR A 111 -2.44 6.90 -9.04
N MET A 112 -3.46 6.47 -8.31
CA MET A 112 -3.92 5.08 -8.28
C MET A 112 -4.42 4.63 -9.66
N GLU A 113 -5.14 5.47 -10.39
CA GLU A 113 -5.58 5.18 -11.76
C GLU A 113 -4.40 4.91 -12.68
N ARG A 114 -3.38 5.79 -12.65
CA ARG A 114 -2.14 5.59 -13.45
C ARG A 114 -1.40 4.31 -13.07
N LEU A 115 -1.35 3.96 -11.78
CA LEU A 115 -0.75 2.71 -11.33
C LEU A 115 -1.52 1.50 -11.91
N MET A 116 -2.84 1.52 -11.86
CA MET A 116 -3.69 0.46 -12.42
C MET A 116 -3.52 0.33 -13.94
N ALA A 117 -3.39 1.45 -14.64
CA ALA A 117 -3.18 1.47 -16.09
C ALA A 117 -1.74 1.09 -16.52
N SER A 118 -0.79 0.98 -15.59
CA SER A 118 0.64 0.77 -15.89
C SER A 118 1.00 -0.64 -16.37
N GLY A 119 0.06 -1.60 -16.34
CA GLY A 119 0.31 -3.00 -16.70
C GLY A 119 1.13 -3.78 -15.67
N ARG A 120 1.40 -3.21 -14.50
CA ARG A 120 2.13 -3.87 -13.41
C ARG A 120 1.26 -4.93 -12.74
N LYS A 121 1.85 -6.09 -12.44
CA LYS A 121 1.12 -7.21 -11.84
C LYS A 121 0.99 -7.09 -10.32
N ARG A 122 1.98 -6.48 -9.65
CA ARG A 122 1.98 -6.34 -8.19
C ARG A 122 2.58 -5.00 -7.77
N ILE A 123 1.86 -4.30 -6.90
CA ILE A 123 2.29 -3.05 -6.29
C ILE A 123 2.39 -3.27 -4.79
N LEU A 124 3.56 -3.00 -4.23
CA LEU A 124 3.81 -3.07 -2.80
C LEU A 124 3.81 -1.66 -2.21
N PHE A 125 2.90 -1.40 -1.29
CA PHE A 125 3.02 -0.27 -0.38
C PHE A 125 3.65 -0.76 0.91
N VAL A 126 4.72 -0.11 1.35
CA VAL A 126 5.53 -0.59 2.47
C VAL A 126 5.51 0.42 3.61
N VAL A 127 5.10 -0.05 4.79
CA VAL A 127 5.21 0.69 6.05
C VAL A 127 6.47 0.20 6.76
N GLY A 128 7.40 1.11 7.02
CA GLY A 128 8.62 0.82 7.77
C GLY A 128 8.37 0.63 9.26
N GLY A 129 9.40 0.20 9.97
CA GLY A 129 9.42 0.18 11.42
C GLY A 129 9.58 1.57 12.03
N PRO A 130 9.73 1.67 13.36
CA PRO A 130 9.72 2.94 14.11
C PRO A 130 10.85 3.91 13.74
N TYR A 131 11.91 3.43 13.13
CA TYR A 131 13.08 4.24 12.75
C TYR A 131 13.17 4.50 11.24
N GLY A 132 12.14 4.16 10.46
CA GLY A 132 12.13 4.30 9.01
C GLY A 132 12.88 3.16 8.30
N PHE A 133 13.38 3.41 7.10
CA PHE A 133 13.97 2.39 6.23
C PHE A 133 15.51 2.44 6.21
N ALA A 134 16.14 1.29 5.96
CA ALA A 134 17.55 1.21 5.59
C ALA A 134 17.78 1.80 4.18
N GLN A 135 18.99 2.32 3.91
CA GLN A 135 19.30 2.96 2.62
C GLN A 135 19.01 2.03 1.44
N ARG A 136 19.38 0.77 1.52
CA ARG A 136 19.15 -0.23 0.44
C ARG A 136 17.66 -0.48 0.14
N VAL A 137 16.75 -0.25 1.11
CA VAL A 137 15.29 -0.29 0.85
C VAL A 137 14.86 0.94 0.06
N TYR A 138 15.41 2.13 0.38
CA TYR A 138 15.21 3.33 -0.44
C TYR A 138 15.75 3.14 -1.86
N ASP A 139 16.92 2.52 -2.02
CA ASP A 139 17.54 2.27 -3.33
C ASP A 139 16.72 1.29 -4.18
N ARG A 140 15.99 0.36 -3.54
CA ARG A 140 15.08 -0.59 -4.19
C ARG A 140 13.74 0.05 -4.58
N ALA A 141 13.31 1.08 -3.87
CA ALA A 141 11.99 1.64 -4.03
C ALA A 141 11.83 2.43 -5.34
N ASP A 142 10.69 2.28 -5.99
CA ASP A 142 10.34 3.00 -7.22
C ASP A 142 9.71 4.37 -6.90
N ALA A 143 9.06 4.51 -5.73
CA ALA A 143 8.43 5.77 -5.30
C ALA A 143 8.35 5.88 -3.77
N LYS A 144 8.05 7.10 -3.31
CA LYS A 144 7.77 7.41 -1.91
C LYS A 144 6.55 8.31 -1.81
N ILE A 145 5.66 7.99 -0.86
CA ILE A 145 4.44 8.75 -0.57
C ILE A 145 4.41 9.13 0.91
N SER A 146 4.04 10.36 1.20
CA SER A 146 3.76 10.84 2.55
C SER A 146 2.26 11.11 2.71
N LEU A 147 1.66 10.56 3.74
CA LEU A 147 0.25 10.82 4.07
C LEU A 147 0.06 12.17 4.76
N SER A 148 1.08 12.67 5.46
CA SER A 148 1.02 13.90 6.22
C SER A 148 2.43 14.35 6.60
N ARG A 149 2.57 15.64 6.94
CA ARG A 149 3.75 16.17 7.63
C ARG A 149 3.79 15.81 9.12
N MET A 150 2.66 15.33 9.66
CA MET A 150 2.58 14.84 11.02
C MET A 150 2.97 13.36 11.06
N THR A 151 3.68 12.96 12.11
CA THR A 151 4.05 11.57 12.35
C THR A 151 2.84 10.78 12.84
N PHE A 152 2.64 9.61 12.26
CA PHE A 152 1.65 8.65 12.73
C PHE A 152 2.28 7.55 13.58
N ASN A 153 1.50 6.99 14.50
CA ASN A 153 1.83 5.70 15.07
C ASN A 153 1.90 4.64 13.96
N HIS A 154 2.91 3.78 14.01
CA HIS A 154 3.21 2.79 12.97
C HIS A 154 2.11 1.73 12.76
N GLU A 155 1.22 1.50 13.73
CA GLU A 155 0.05 0.65 13.54
C GLU A 155 -1.12 1.45 12.95
N MET A 156 -1.36 2.67 13.46
CA MET A 156 -2.44 3.54 13.00
C MET A 156 -2.32 3.87 11.52
N VAL A 157 -1.10 4.14 11.03
CA VAL A 157 -0.85 4.48 9.63
C VAL A 157 -1.31 3.38 8.68
N ARG A 158 -1.26 2.11 9.11
CA ARG A 158 -1.73 0.95 8.32
C ARG A 158 -3.21 1.10 7.95
N MET A 159 -4.04 1.35 8.97
CA MET A 159 -5.49 1.51 8.79
C MET A 159 -5.82 2.77 7.98
N PHE A 160 -5.20 3.90 8.29
CA PHE A 160 -5.41 5.15 7.56
C PHE A 160 -5.06 5.00 6.08
N PHE A 161 -3.94 4.34 5.78
CA PHE A 161 -3.53 4.15 4.40
C PHE A 161 -4.50 3.25 3.61
N ILE A 162 -4.99 2.16 4.21
CA ILE A 162 -5.99 1.29 3.58
C ILE A 162 -7.28 2.08 3.29
N GLU A 163 -7.72 2.93 4.24
CA GLU A 163 -8.87 3.82 4.03
C GLU A 163 -8.62 4.80 2.87
N GLN A 164 -7.42 5.36 2.75
CA GLN A 164 -7.09 6.27 1.64
C GLN A 164 -7.10 5.56 0.28
N ILE A 165 -6.65 4.31 0.18
CA ILE A 165 -6.79 3.52 -1.05
C ILE A 165 -8.29 3.30 -1.35
N TYR A 166 -9.10 2.94 -0.34
CA TYR A 166 -10.53 2.76 -0.51
C TYR A 166 -11.20 4.06 -1.00
N ARG A 167 -10.89 5.21 -0.39
CA ARG A 167 -11.36 6.54 -0.81
C ARG A 167 -10.99 6.83 -2.26
N ALA A 168 -9.76 6.57 -2.66
CA ALA A 168 -9.33 6.74 -4.05
C ALA A 168 -10.18 5.90 -5.01
N MET A 169 -10.49 4.65 -4.66
CA MET A 169 -11.32 3.78 -5.49
C MET A 169 -12.76 4.27 -5.59
N THR A 170 -13.33 4.81 -4.51
CA THR A 170 -14.68 5.39 -4.54
C THR A 170 -14.75 6.67 -5.38
N ILE A 171 -13.71 7.51 -5.33
CA ILE A 171 -13.56 8.70 -6.18
C ILE A 171 -13.57 8.28 -7.66
N LEU A 172 -12.72 7.32 -8.04
CA LEU A 172 -12.61 6.83 -9.42
C LEU A 172 -13.92 6.24 -9.96
N ARG A 173 -14.80 5.76 -9.08
CA ARG A 173 -16.14 5.26 -9.45
C ARG A 173 -17.26 6.28 -9.34
N GLY A 174 -16.96 7.50 -8.89
CA GLY A 174 -17.99 8.53 -8.66
C GLY A 174 -18.97 8.17 -7.55
N GLU A 175 -18.54 7.39 -6.56
CA GLU A 175 -19.39 6.95 -5.45
C GLU A 175 -19.44 8.03 -4.33
N PRO A 176 -20.57 8.15 -3.59
CA PRO A 176 -20.79 9.22 -2.60
C PRO A 176 -20.08 8.93 -1.26
N TYR A 177 -18.81 8.65 -1.27
CA TYR A 177 -17.97 8.46 -0.07
C TYR A 177 -17.07 9.68 0.18
N HIS A 178 -16.62 10.34 -0.89
CA HIS A 178 -15.83 11.56 -0.84
C HIS A 178 -16.75 12.76 -1.12
N HIS A 179 -16.73 13.72 -0.22
CA HIS A 179 -17.42 15.01 -0.37
C HIS A 179 -16.35 16.11 -0.39
N GLU A 180 -16.33 16.92 -1.45
CA GLU A 180 -15.59 18.18 -1.52
C GLU A 180 -16.37 19.30 -0.84
#